data_60afee6d6793298f35a2d68cb3bb13ef
#
_entry.id   60afee6d6793298f35a2d68cb3bb13ef
#
_cell.length_a   1.000
_cell.length_b   1.000
_cell.length_c   1.000
_cell.angle_alpha   90.00
_cell.angle_beta   90.00
_cell.angle_gamma   90.00
#
_symmetry.space_group_name_H-M   'P 1'
#
loop_
_entity.id
_entity.type
_entity.pdbx_description
1 polymer ?
#
loop_
_entity_poly.entity_id
_entity_poly.type
_entity_poly.pdbx_seq_one_letter_code
_entity_poly.pdbx_strand_id
1 'polypeptide(L)'
;MVVAAAAPQLSLQCETIAGDTSTIRSLDWDRSRFDIEFGLRNGTTYNAFLVQGERTALIDTSHAKFRDTWIPLLKEQIQPTAIDVLIVSHTEPDHSGLIGDLIDLNPDIEIVGSKVALQFLQDQ
;
A
#
# COMPACT_ATOMS: atom_id res chain seq x y z
N MET A 1 12.99 -35.83 -10.88
CA MET A 1 11.74 -35.17 -10.43
C MET A 1 11.95 -33.67 -10.40
N VAL A 2 11.11 -32.94 -11.08
CA VAL A 2 11.17 -31.48 -11.09
C VAL A 2 10.27 -30.96 -9.96
N VAL A 3 10.86 -30.22 -9.03
CA VAL A 3 10.06 -29.57 -7.97
C VAL A 3 9.73 -28.17 -8.48
N ALA A 4 8.44 -27.88 -8.61
CA ALA A 4 7.99 -26.54 -8.96
C ALA A 4 8.39 -25.56 -7.87
N ALA A 5 8.85 -24.35 -8.27
CA ALA A 5 9.10 -23.29 -7.30
C ALA A 5 7.80 -22.99 -6.55
N ALA A 6 7.89 -22.80 -5.24
CA ALA A 6 6.75 -22.38 -4.45
C ALA A 6 6.22 -21.03 -4.96
N ALA A 7 4.90 -20.89 -5.04
CA ALA A 7 4.31 -19.59 -5.33
C ALA A 7 4.69 -18.58 -4.26
N PRO A 8 4.83 -17.29 -4.61
CA PRO A 8 5.11 -16.24 -3.61
C PRO A 8 4.08 -16.30 -2.49
N GLN A 9 4.57 -16.23 -1.25
CA GLN A 9 3.70 -16.18 -0.08
C GLN A 9 3.37 -14.73 0.25
N LEU A 10 2.29 -14.27 -0.35
CA LEU A 10 1.79 -12.92 -0.17
C LEU A 10 0.44 -13.01 0.52
N SER A 11 0.29 -12.38 1.67
CA SER A 11 -0.98 -12.34 2.38
C SER A 11 -1.29 -10.93 2.87
N LEU A 12 -2.56 -10.70 3.18
CA LEU A 12 -3.04 -9.41 3.64
C LEU A 12 -3.78 -9.55 4.96
N GLN A 13 -3.69 -8.51 5.78
CA GLN A 13 -4.48 -8.35 6.99
C GLN A 13 -5.12 -6.96 6.98
N CYS A 14 -6.37 -6.89 7.44
CA CYS A 14 -7.05 -5.63 7.65
C CYS A 14 -7.65 -5.62 9.04
N GLU A 15 -7.28 -4.66 9.87
CA GLU A 15 -7.71 -4.56 11.25
C GLU A 15 -8.01 -3.12 11.65
N THR A 16 -9.07 -2.94 12.43
CA THR A 16 -9.34 -1.66 13.08
C THR A 16 -8.37 -1.52 14.26
N ILE A 17 -7.61 -0.43 14.28
CA ILE A 17 -6.61 -0.17 15.33
C ILE A 17 -7.03 0.94 16.28
N ALA A 18 -7.94 1.80 15.87
CA ALA A 18 -8.55 2.84 16.69
C ALA A 18 -9.88 3.19 16.06
N GLY A 19 -10.80 3.81 16.77
CA GLY A 19 -12.18 4.09 16.39
C GLY A 19 -12.49 4.14 14.89
N ASP A 20 -11.90 5.11 14.18
CA ASP A 20 -12.11 5.33 12.75
C ASP A 20 -10.92 4.97 11.88
N THR A 21 -9.90 4.32 12.45
CA THR A 21 -8.65 4.01 11.76
C THR A 21 -8.45 2.50 11.63
N SER A 22 -8.22 2.06 10.40
CA SER A 22 -7.88 0.68 10.08
C SER A 22 -6.50 0.61 9.43
N THR A 23 -5.80 -0.49 9.63
CA THR A 23 -4.57 -0.78 8.90
C THR A 23 -4.84 -1.85 7.85
N ILE A 24 -4.26 -1.67 6.66
CA ILE A 24 -4.17 -2.69 5.62
C ILE A 24 -2.71 -3.09 5.54
N ARG A 25 -2.40 -4.29 5.97
CA ARG A 25 -1.04 -4.80 6.05
C ARG A 25 -0.80 -5.81 4.95
N SER A 26 0.24 -5.59 4.19
CA SER A 26 0.71 -6.54 3.19
C SER A 26 1.86 -7.32 3.79
N LEU A 27 1.71 -8.64 3.87
CA LEU A 27 2.71 -9.54 4.45
C LEU A 27 3.48 -10.21 3.33
N ASP A 28 4.72 -9.79 3.17
CA ASP A 28 5.63 -10.29 2.12
C ASP A 28 6.61 -11.28 2.73
N TRP A 29 6.20 -12.55 2.79
CA TRP A 29 7.00 -13.63 3.37
C TRP A 29 8.22 -13.99 2.54
N ASP A 30 8.22 -13.63 1.24
CA ASP A 30 9.28 -14.00 0.32
C ASP A 30 10.38 -12.96 0.19
N ARG A 31 10.19 -11.78 0.78
CA ARG A 31 11.21 -10.75 0.72
C ARG A 31 12.39 -11.12 1.62
N SER A 32 13.52 -11.41 1.00
CA SER A 32 14.73 -11.84 1.72
C SER A 32 15.64 -10.69 2.12
N ARG A 33 15.41 -9.49 1.59
CA ARG A 33 16.30 -8.36 1.82
C ARG A 33 15.53 -7.05 1.76
N PHE A 34 15.73 -6.22 2.78
CA PHE A 34 15.24 -4.85 2.81
C PHE A 34 16.47 -3.96 2.67
N ASP A 35 16.62 -3.32 1.49
CA ASP A 35 17.83 -2.62 1.15
C ASP A 35 19.05 -3.56 1.01
N ILE A 36 20.21 -3.00 0.66
CA ILE A 36 21.44 -3.78 0.43
C ILE A 36 22.00 -4.36 1.74
N GLU A 37 21.76 -3.65 2.85
CA GLU A 37 22.40 -3.91 4.13
C GLU A 37 21.63 -4.83 5.08
N PHE A 38 20.32 -5.03 4.86
CA PHE A 38 19.47 -5.74 5.81
C PHE A 38 18.90 -7.03 5.23
N GLY A 39 19.40 -8.15 5.74
CA GLY A 39 18.80 -9.46 5.46
C GLY A 39 17.54 -9.68 6.30
N LEU A 40 16.53 -10.32 5.72
CA LEU A 40 15.25 -10.62 6.37
C LEU A 40 15.10 -12.13 6.48
N ARG A 41 14.75 -12.62 7.67
CA ARG A 41 14.51 -14.06 7.91
C ARG A 41 13.11 -14.50 7.50
N ASN A 42 12.11 -13.69 7.83
CA ASN A 42 10.70 -14.03 7.72
C ASN A 42 9.93 -12.98 6.90
N GLY A 43 10.58 -12.41 5.88
CA GLY A 43 9.95 -11.38 5.07
C GLY A 43 9.78 -10.05 5.79
N THR A 44 8.84 -9.25 5.32
CA THR A 44 8.55 -7.92 5.86
C THR A 44 7.07 -7.58 5.69
N THR A 45 6.65 -6.46 6.24
CA THR A 45 5.30 -5.95 6.07
C THR A 45 5.32 -4.56 5.46
N TYR A 46 4.30 -4.27 4.65
CA TYR A 46 4.04 -2.92 4.14
C TYR A 46 2.69 -2.50 4.69
N ASN A 47 2.63 -1.33 5.32
CA ASN A 47 1.44 -0.92 6.05
C ASN A 47 0.84 0.33 5.45
N ALA A 48 -0.46 0.28 5.17
CA ALA A 48 -1.26 1.43 4.83
C ALA A 48 -2.31 1.65 5.92
N PHE A 49 -2.78 2.88 6.05
CA PHE A 49 -3.76 3.23 7.07
C PHE A 49 -4.93 3.97 6.44
N LEU A 50 -6.15 3.53 6.76
CA LEU A 50 -7.37 4.17 6.33
C LEU A 50 -8.01 4.86 7.52
N VAL A 51 -8.16 6.19 7.42
CA VAL A 51 -8.74 7.02 8.49
C VAL A 51 -10.05 7.60 7.97
N GLN A 52 -11.17 7.13 8.53
CA GLN A 52 -12.52 7.52 8.10
C GLN A 52 -13.13 8.50 9.07
N GLY A 53 -12.97 9.80 8.82
CA GLY A 53 -13.59 10.89 9.57
C GLY A 53 -14.56 11.66 8.69
N GLU A 54 -14.75 12.96 8.93
CA GLU A 54 -15.55 13.84 8.06
C GLU A 54 -14.98 13.82 6.64
N ARG A 55 -13.67 13.81 6.54
CA ARG A 55 -12.94 13.47 5.31
C ARG A 55 -12.22 12.15 5.53
N THR A 56 -12.04 11.40 4.47
CA THR A 56 -11.36 10.11 4.53
C THR A 56 -9.98 10.21 3.93
N ALA A 57 -8.97 9.78 4.67
CA ALA A 57 -7.58 9.74 4.24
C ALA A 57 -7.09 8.31 4.15
N LEU A 58 -6.36 8.02 3.08
CA LEU A 58 -5.56 6.82 2.97
C LEU A 58 -4.09 7.23 3.09
N ILE A 59 -3.34 6.59 3.99
CA ILE A 59 -1.93 6.86 4.21
C ILE A 59 -1.15 5.70 3.60
N ASP A 60 -0.40 6.00 2.55
CA ASP A 60 0.37 5.06 1.75
C ASP A 60 -0.48 4.00 1.04
N THR A 61 0.18 3.20 0.22
CA THR A 61 -0.39 2.08 -0.49
C THR A 61 0.44 0.82 -0.19
N SER A 62 0.77 0.05 -1.20
CA SER A 62 1.57 -1.16 -1.05
C SER A 62 2.48 -1.32 -2.26
N HIS A 63 3.30 -2.35 -2.23
CA HIS A 63 4.09 -2.76 -3.38
C HIS A 63 3.18 -3.27 -4.50
N ALA A 64 3.53 -2.99 -5.74
CA ALA A 64 2.75 -3.37 -6.91
C ALA A 64 2.46 -4.88 -7.02
N LYS A 65 3.31 -5.73 -6.45
CA LYS A 65 3.08 -7.17 -6.45
C LYS A 65 1.84 -7.60 -5.67
N PHE A 66 1.29 -6.73 -4.82
CA PHE A 66 0.04 -6.96 -4.09
C PHE A 66 -1.20 -6.41 -4.81
N ARG A 67 -1.05 -5.85 -6.02
CA ARG A 67 -2.16 -5.19 -6.74
C ARG A 67 -3.42 -6.04 -6.76
N ASP A 68 -3.30 -7.30 -7.13
CA ASP A 68 -4.45 -8.17 -7.38
C ASP A 68 -5.19 -8.58 -6.09
N THR A 69 -4.59 -8.36 -4.94
CA THR A 69 -5.19 -8.67 -3.64
C THR A 69 -5.47 -7.42 -2.80
N TRP A 70 -4.60 -6.43 -2.86
CA TRP A 70 -4.72 -5.21 -2.05
C TRP A 70 -5.86 -4.30 -2.52
N ILE A 71 -5.98 -4.10 -3.84
CA ILE A 71 -7.06 -3.25 -4.39
C ILE A 71 -8.44 -3.83 -4.08
N PRO A 72 -8.71 -5.13 -4.28
CA PRO A 72 -9.98 -5.70 -3.87
C PRO A 72 -10.25 -5.59 -2.36
N LEU A 73 -9.24 -5.76 -1.52
CA LEU A 73 -9.41 -5.61 -0.08
C LEU A 73 -9.76 -4.16 0.30
N LEU A 74 -9.10 -3.18 -0.32
CA LEU A 74 -9.45 -1.77 -0.11
C LEU A 74 -10.91 -1.52 -0.49
N LYS A 75 -11.37 -2.07 -1.61
CA LYS A 75 -12.75 -1.92 -2.08
C LYS A 75 -13.77 -2.55 -1.13
N GLU A 76 -13.39 -3.58 -0.39
CA GLU A 76 -14.23 -4.14 0.66
C GLU A 76 -14.40 -3.19 1.84
N GLN A 77 -13.39 -2.36 2.12
CA GLN A 77 -13.41 -1.43 3.23
C GLN A 77 -14.10 -0.10 2.88
N ILE A 78 -13.89 0.39 1.67
CA ILE A 78 -14.42 1.68 1.23
C ILE A 78 -14.46 1.74 -0.29
N GLN A 79 -15.41 2.49 -0.83
CA GLN A 79 -15.38 2.86 -2.25
C GLN A 79 -14.16 3.75 -2.49
N PRO A 80 -13.26 3.43 -3.44
CA PRO A 80 -12.09 4.28 -3.69
C PRO A 80 -12.42 5.73 -4.00
N THR A 81 -13.58 5.98 -4.64
CA THR A 81 -14.06 7.34 -4.93
C THR A 81 -14.48 8.11 -3.68
N ALA A 82 -14.65 7.44 -2.55
CA ALA A 82 -14.96 8.08 -1.28
C ALA A 82 -13.69 8.47 -0.48
N ILE A 83 -12.52 8.13 -0.97
CA ILE A 83 -11.26 8.55 -0.37
C ILE A 83 -10.96 9.97 -0.84
N ASP A 84 -10.91 10.92 0.10
CA ASP A 84 -10.68 12.32 -0.24
C ASP A 84 -9.22 12.63 -0.46
N VAL A 85 -8.36 12.05 0.34
CA VAL A 85 -6.92 12.38 0.39
C VAL A 85 -6.08 11.12 0.44
N LEU A 86 -5.05 11.07 -0.38
CA LEU A 86 -3.97 10.09 -0.28
C LEU A 86 -2.73 10.80 0.27
N ILE A 87 -2.29 10.39 1.44
CA ILE A 87 -1.09 10.93 2.07
C ILE A 87 0.07 9.99 1.75
N VAL A 88 1.10 10.53 1.12
CA VAL A 88 2.30 9.77 0.72
C VAL A 88 3.40 10.06 1.72
N SER A 89 3.66 9.10 2.62
CA SER A 89 4.71 9.25 3.62
C SER A 89 6.09 9.00 3.04
N HIS A 90 6.17 8.14 2.03
CA HIS A 90 7.42 7.75 1.40
C HIS A 90 7.16 7.32 -0.04
N THR A 91 8.13 7.55 -0.94
CA THR A 91 7.99 7.22 -2.36
C THR A 91 8.65 5.92 -2.76
N GLU A 92 9.19 5.15 -1.83
CA GLU A 92 9.69 3.81 -2.15
C GLU A 92 8.56 2.90 -2.63
N PRO A 93 8.87 1.89 -3.47
CA PRO A 93 7.85 1.05 -4.10
C PRO A 93 6.89 0.34 -3.16
N ASP A 94 7.32 0.04 -1.94
CA ASP A 94 6.47 -0.60 -0.93
C ASP A 94 5.43 0.34 -0.33
N HIS A 95 5.58 1.65 -0.51
CA HIS A 95 4.61 2.68 -0.10
C HIS A 95 3.84 3.25 -1.28
N SER A 96 4.50 3.41 -2.41
CA SER A 96 3.98 4.14 -3.57
C SER A 96 3.52 3.27 -4.73
N GLY A 97 3.72 1.96 -4.65
CA GLY A 97 3.56 1.06 -5.79
C GLY A 97 2.16 1.01 -6.40
N LEU A 98 1.13 1.41 -5.66
CA LEU A 98 -0.26 1.40 -6.14
C LEU A 98 -0.89 2.79 -6.24
N ILE A 99 -0.09 3.86 -6.16
CA ILE A 99 -0.61 5.23 -6.28
C ILE A 99 -1.27 5.44 -7.64
N GLY A 100 -0.62 4.99 -8.72
CA GLY A 100 -1.19 5.10 -10.06
C GLY A 100 -2.53 4.39 -10.19
N ASP A 101 -2.66 3.21 -9.59
CA ASP A 101 -3.93 2.47 -9.58
C ASP A 101 -5.02 3.25 -8.85
N LEU A 102 -4.69 3.91 -7.74
CA LEU A 102 -5.67 4.73 -7.00
C LEU A 102 -6.08 5.97 -7.77
N ILE A 103 -5.16 6.62 -8.46
CA ILE A 103 -5.49 7.77 -9.32
C ILE A 103 -6.44 7.33 -10.43
N ASP A 104 -6.22 6.17 -11.03
CA ASP A 104 -7.11 5.63 -12.07
C ASP A 104 -8.50 5.35 -11.51
N LEU A 105 -8.61 4.86 -10.28
CA LEU A 105 -9.89 4.58 -9.62
C LEU A 105 -10.59 5.83 -9.10
N ASN A 106 -9.82 6.85 -8.75
CA ASN A 106 -10.33 8.12 -8.23
C ASN A 106 -9.48 9.27 -8.76
N PRO A 107 -9.75 9.76 -9.98
CA PRO A 107 -8.98 10.85 -10.58
C PRO A 107 -9.02 12.18 -9.80
N ASP A 108 -10.04 12.35 -8.95
CA ASP A 108 -10.20 13.57 -8.15
C ASP A 108 -9.52 13.50 -6.78
N ILE A 109 -8.81 12.41 -6.46
CA ILE A 109 -8.16 12.26 -5.18
C ILE A 109 -7.08 13.33 -4.98
N GLU A 110 -7.09 13.97 -3.83
CA GLU A 110 -6.04 14.91 -3.45
C GLU A 110 -4.82 14.14 -2.95
N ILE A 111 -3.64 14.45 -3.48
CA ILE A 111 -2.39 13.80 -3.05
C ILE A 111 -1.61 14.79 -2.19
N VAL A 112 -1.28 14.38 -0.98
CA VAL A 112 -0.53 15.16 -0.01
C VAL A 112 0.76 14.44 0.32
N GLY A 113 1.87 15.16 0.29
CA GLY A 113 3.18 14.63 0.59
C GLY A 113 4.19 15.75 0.75
N SER A 114 5.43 15.38 1.01
CA SER A 114 6.52 16.36 1.02
C SER A 114 6.73 16.91 -0.39
N LYS A 115 7.36 18.09 -0.48
CA LYS A 115 7.70 18.69 -1.77
C LYS A 115 8.52 17.72 -2.64
N VAL A 116 9.47 17.02 -2.03
CA VAL A 116 10.32 16.06 -2.73
C VAL A 116 9.51 14.86 -3.21
N ALA A 117 8.61 14.34 -2.38
CA ALA A 117 7.74 13.23 -2.76
C ALA A 117 6.84 13.59 -3.93
N LEU A 118 6.21 14.75 -3.90
CA LEU A 118 5.35 15.21 -4.98
C LEU A 118 6.12 15.41 -6.28
N GLN A 119 7.32 15.95 -6.22
CA GLN A 119 8.19 16.13 -7.38
C GLN A 119 8.56 14.77 -7.98
N PHE A 120 8.93 13.81 -7.14
CA PHE A 120 9.25 12.45 -7.58
C PHE A 120 8.06 11.79 -8.31
N LEU A 121 6.84 11.94 -7.77
CA LEU A 121 5.64 11.36 -8.37
C LEU A 121 5.30 12.02 -9.71
N GLN A 122 5.54 13.32 -9.87
CA GLN A 122 5.30 14.03 -11.12
C GLN A 122 6.24 13.58 -12.24
N ASP A 123 7.43 13.11 -11.88
CA ASP A 123 8.46 12.70 -12.85
C ASP A 123 8.28 11.25 -13.33
N GLN A 124 7.26 10.57 -12.90
CA GLN A 124 6.96 9.19 -13.27
C GLN A 124 5.87 9.03 -14.31
#